data_c2d511e3dfb0ec82020626ac5af39132
#
_entry.id   c2d511e3dfb0ec82020626ac5af39132
#
_cell.length_a   1.000
_cell.length_b   1.000
_cell.length_c   1.000
_cell.angle_alpha   90.00
_cell.angle_beta   90.00
_cell.angle_gamma   90.00
#
_symmetry.space_group_name_H-M   'P 1'
#
loop_
_entity.id
_entity.type
_entity.pdbx_description
1 polymer ?
#
loop_
_entity_poly.entity_id
_entity_poly.type
_entity_poly.pdbx_seq_one_letter_code
_entity_poly.pdbx_strand_id
1 'polypeptide(L)'
;PRSTLSSSSAASDVYKRQVYVTIVGDASGSYDIPAWSDNWSGYNGDTDHPYTTLEGDDQYPEVFIGRISFSTSSHLQTIVSKTLNYESNPYMNENWFQRACLVGDPNTSGISCVISNENINEMLDIAGFEEVNTVYEGSFPSQMTSGISEGVSFFNYRGYYGVSGFGGSDVNNTSNGFMLPVATVITCGTGSYASGESLTEEFIRAGTSSNPKGSVVCIGTATLGTHTMFNNIVDMGFYYGTLIENIESAGGALMYGKMMLYKNYPSNPNNWCHIFSAWNNLMGEASLQMWTSYPEMTSVLHPFAVSVGSNYIDIVVDKESGAVEDAWVTIYTVSYTHLTLPTKRIV
;
A
#
# COMPACT_ATOMS: atom_id res chain seq x y z
N PRO A 1 1.35 -9.68 38.66
CA PRO A 1 1.83 -10.06 37.36
C PRO A 1 2.49 -8.93 36.55
N ARG A 2 2.53 -7.70 37.08
CA ARG A 2 3.24 -6.57 36.45
C ARG A 2 4.77 -6.66 36.55
N SER A 3 5.30 -7.51 37.42
CA SER A 3 6.73 -7.59 37.66
C SER A 3 7.51 -8.37 36.59
N THR A 4 6.84 -9.18 35.77
CA THR A 4 7.49 -9.96 34.74
C THR A 4 7.67 -9.22 33.41
N LEU A 5 6.91 -8.14 33.19
CA LEU A 5 7.07 -7.31 31.99
C LEU A 5 8.14 -6.22 32.14
N SER A 6 8.43 -5.80 33.38
CA SER A 6 9.48 -4.80 33.64
C SER A 6 10.90 -5.36 33.62
N SER A 7 11.07 -6.67 33.64
CA SER A 7 12.39 -7.32 33.65
C SER A 7 12.94 -7.63 32.25
N SER A 8 12.20 -7.39 31.20
CA SER A 8 12.65 -7.63 29.83
C SER A 8 12.66 -6.33 29.05
N SER A 9 13.70 -5.51 29.25
CA SER A 9 13.99 -4.40 28.34
C SER A 9 14.08 -4.86 26.89
N ALA A 10 14.56 -6.07 26.65
CA ALA A 10 14.60 -6.67 25.33
C ALA A 10 13.19 -6.97 24.74
N ALA A 11 12.24 -7.44 25.57
CA ALA A 11 10.87 -7.67 25.08
C ALA A 11 10.15 -6.34 24.83
N SER A 12 10.37 -5.32 25.68
CA SER A 12 9.88 -3.97 25.45
C SER A 12 10.50 -3.33 24.22
N ASP A 13 11.80 -3.55 23.97
CA ASP A 13 12.47 -3.06 22.77
C ASP A 13 12.00 -3.79 21.49
N VAL A 14 11.67 -5.07 21.56
CA VAL A 14 11.10 -5.83 20.44
C VAL A 14 9.67 -5.33 20.16
N TYR A 15 8.88 -5.08 21.18
CA TYR A 15 7.52 -4.56 21.02
C TYR A 15 7.50 -3.12 20.45
N LYS A 16 8.47 -2.30 20.79
CA LYS A 16 8.66 -0.95 20.26
C LYS A 16 9.26 -0.90 18.85
N ARG A 17 9.57 -2.04 18.24
CA ARG A 17 10.16 -2.13 16.90
C ARG A 17 9.21 -2.68 15.84
N GLN A 18 7.95 -2.92 16.17
CA GLN A 18 6.94 -3.25 15.18
C GLN A 18 6.59 -1.98 14.41
N VAL A 19 6.79 -2.02 13.11
CA VAL A 19 6.55 -0.89 12.21
C VAL A 19 5.25 -1.09 11.41
N TYR A 20 4.84 -2.35 11.23
CA TYR A 20 3.68 -2.72 10.41
C TYR A 20 2.66 -3.50 11.22
N VAL A 21 1.38 -3.21 10.95
CA VAL A 21 0.22 -3.95 11.45
C VAL A 21 -0.63 -4.37 10.26
N THR A 22 -0.94 -5.65 10.15
CA THR A 22 -1.87 -6.17 9.15
C THR A 22 -3.10 -6.73 9.84
N ILE A 23 -4.25 -6.11 9.59
CA ILE A 23 -5.55 -6.63 10.02
C ILE A 23 -5.99 -7.69 9.01
N VAL A 24 -6.24 -8.92 9.49
CA VAL A 24 -6.70 -10.01 8.63
C VAL A 24 -8.16 -10.31 8.97
N GLY A 25 -9.07 -9.65 8.28
CA GLY A 25 -10.52 -9.74 8.50
C GLY A 25 -11.29 -8.60 7.86
N ASP A 26 -12.58 -8.83 7.63
CA ASP A 26 -13.54 -7.83 7.21
C ASP A 26 -13.90 -6.91 8.39
N ALA A 27 -14.58 -5.79 8.15
CA ALA A 27 -15.14 -4.95 9.20
C ALA A 27 -16.58 -5.35 9.58
N SER A 28 -17.08 -6.43 9.01
CA SER A 28 -18.41 -6.98 9.27
C SER A 28 -18.49 -8.49 8.93
N GLY A 29 -19.56 -9.15 9.33
CA GLY A 29 -19.84 -10.55 8.95
C GLY A 29 -19.10 -11.58 9.79
N SER A 30 -18.73 -12.73 9.17
CA SER A 30 -18.18 -13.89 9.88
C SER A 30 -16.69 -13.77 10.24
N TYR A 31 -15.99 -12.85 9.62
CA TYR A 31 -14.56 -12.61 9.82
C TYR A 31 -14.30 -11.21 10.36
N ASP A 32 -15.23 -10.74 11.18
CA ASP A 32 -15.27 -9.38 11.68
C ASP A 32 -14.09 -9.03 12.60
N ILE A 33 -13.37 -7.99 12.20
CA ILE A 33 -12.46 -7.22 13.04
C ILE A 33 -12.92 -5.76 12.90
N PRO A 34 -13.51 -5.17 13.96
CA PRO A 34 -14.18 -3.89 13.88
C PRO A 34 -13.30 -2.77 13.30
N ALA A 35 -13.89 -1.89 12.51
CA ALA A 35 -13.33 -0.59 12.19
C ALA A 35 -13.91 0.47 13.13
N TRP A 36 -13.22 1.60 13.24
CA TRP A 36 -13.80 2.78 13.86
C TRP A 36 -14.57 3.60 12.82
N SER A 37 -15.40 4.49 13.30
CA SER A 37 -16.08 5.48 12.48
C SER A 37 -15.76 6.87 13.04
N ASP A 38 -15.15 7.68 12.19
CA ASP A 38 -14.92 9.11 12.47
C ASP A 38 -16.05 9.95 11.87
N ASN A 39 -16.52 10.93 12.62
CA ASN A 39 -17.59 11.84 12.21
C ASN A 39 -17.05 13.25 12.01
N TRP A 40 -17.34 13.84 10.87
CA TRP A 40 -17.04 15.23 10.61
C TRP A 40 -18.16 15.88 9.80
N SER A 41 -18.68 17.00 10.30
CA SER A 41 -19.70 17.80 9.60
C SER A 41 -20.92 17.01 9.09
N GLY A 42 -21.31 15.94 9.82
CA GLY A 42 -22.43 15.07 9.46
C GLY A 42 -22.09 13.92 8.51
N TYR A 43 -20.83 13.76 8.12
CA TYR A 43 -20.34 12.61 7.35
C TYR A 43 -19.59 11.66 8.27
N ASN A 44 -19.79 10.36 8.04
CA ASN A 44 -19.06 9.30 8.73
C ASN A 44 -18.10 8.66 7.75
N GLY A 45 -16.89 8.32 8.21
CA GLY A 45 -15.91 7.58 7.45
C GLY A 45 -15.32 6.46 8.30
N ASP A 46 -15.17 5.30 7.69
CA ASP A 46 -14.60 4.11 8.31
C ASP A 46 -13.08 4.26 8.38
N THR A 47 -12.48 3.80 9.47
CA THR A 47 -11.04 3.93 9.65
C THR A 47 -10.44 2.84 10.51
N ASP A 48 -9.23 2.43 10.14
CA ASP A 48 -8.34 1.60 10.95
C ASP A 48 -7.27 2.45 11.68
N HIS A 49 -7.27 3.76 11.48
CA HIS A 49 -6.27 4.68 12.05
C HIS A 49 -6.09 4.53 13.57
N PRO A 50 -7.14 4.38 14.40
CA PRO A 50 -6.97 4.21 15.84
C PRO A 50 -6.20 2.95 16.27
N TYR A 51 -6.04 1.95 15.39
CA TYR A 51 -5.14 0.83 15.65
C TYR A 51 -3.66 1.21 15.56
N THR A 52 -3.34 2.39 15.04
CA THR A 52 -1.98 2.84 14.83
C THR A 52 -1.47 3.82 15.86
N THR A 53 -2.37 4.43 16.65
CA THR A 53 -2.04 5.38 17.72
C THR A 53 -1.82 4.60 19.02
N LEU A 54 -0.58 4.22 19.29
CA LEU A 54 -0.21 3.30 20.36
C LEU A 54 0.42 4.01 21.58
N GLU A 55 1.00 5.18 21.40
CA GLU A 55 1.68 5.97 22.44
C GLU A 55 1.19 7.43 22.42
N GLY A 56 1.03 8.03 23.60
CA GLY A 56 0.60 9.43 23.70
C GLY A 56 -0.90 9.66 23.56
N ASP A 57 -1.28 10.93 23.47
CA ASP A 57 -2.66 11.38 23.30
C ASP A 57 -2.82 12.17 21.98
N ASP A 58 -1.86 12.06 21.07
CA ASP A 58 -1.94 12.70 19.77
C ASP A 58 -2.55 11.78 18.70
N GLN A 59 -2.54 12.21 17.46
CA GLN A 59 -3.18 11.50 16.34
C GLN A 59 -2.15 11.02 15.29
N TYR A 60 -0.87 11.07 15.65
CA TYR A 60 0.18 10.57 14.81
C TYR A 60 0.35 9.06 15.01
N PRO A 61 0.39 8.29 13.94
CA PRO A 61 0.53 6.84 14.06
C PRO A 61 1.98 6.43 14.33
N GLU A 62 2.17 5.45 15.20
CA GLU A 62 3.46 4.81 15.48
C GLU A 62 3.74 3.62 14.55
N VAL A 63 2.72 3.11 13.85
CA VAL A 63 2.85 1.96 12.95
C VAL A 63 2.10 2.19 11.65
N PHE A 64 2.55 1.54 10.59
CA PHE A 64 1.86 1.52 9.30
C PHE A 64 0.82 0.40 9.31
N ILE A 65 -0.37 0.65 8.77
CA ILE A 65 -1.48 -0.29 8.82
C ILE A 65 -2.05 -0.58 7.44
N GLY A 66 -2.44 -1.84 7.24
CA GLY A 66 -3.23 -2.29 6.11
C GLY A 66 -4.24 -3.37 6.54
N ARG A 67 -5.30 -3.53 5.77
CA ARG A 67 -6.34 -4.52 6.02
C ARG A 67 -6.45 -5.50 4.87
N ILE A 68 -6.19 -6.77 5.14
CA ILE A 68 -6.57 -7.88 4.26
C ILE A 68 -8.05 -8.19 4.53
N SER A 69 -8.92 -7.44 3.85
CA SER A 69 -10.36 -7.58 4.01
C SER A 69 -10.91 -8.71 3.15
N PHE A 70 -11.64 -9.65 3.76
CA PHE A 70 -12.23 -10.80 3.06
C PHE A 70 -13.53 -11.26 3.71
N SER A 71 -14.52 -11.59 2.90
CA SER A 71 -15.81 -12.15 3.34
C SER A 71 -15.91 -13.66 3.14
N THR A 72 -14.98 -14.27 2.42
CA THR A 72 -14.91 -15.72 2.18
C THR A 72 -13.47 -16.23 2.21
N SER A 73 -13.28 -17.51 2.51
CA SER A 73 -11.95 -18.14 2.44
C SER A 73 -11.34 -18.09 1.03
N SER A 74 -12.14 -18.05 -0.02
CA SER A 74 -11.67 -17.88 -1.40
C SER A 74 -11.07 -16.51 -1.62
N HIS A 75 -11.69 -15.44 -1.08
CA HIS A 75 -11.13 -14.09 -1.12
C HIS A 75 -9.75 -14.04 -0.43
N LEU A 76 -9.66 -14.62 0.79
CA LEU A 76 -8.37 -14.68 1.50
C LEU A 76 -7.30 -15.42 0.69
N GLN A 77 -7.63 -16.58 0.11
CA GLN A 77 -6.70 -17.34 -0.73
C GLN A 77 -6.25 -16.52 -1.94
N THR A 78 -7.16 -15.79 -2.56
CA THR A 78 -6.83 -14.91 -3.71
C THR A 78 -5.89 -13.79 -3.29
N ILE A 79 -6.18 -13.08 -2.20
CA ILE A 79 -5.36 -11.97 -1.70
C ILE A 79 -3.96 -12.46 -1.30
N VAL A 80 -3.88 -13.57 -0.54
CA VAL A 80 -2.60 -14.16 -0.14
C VAL A 80 -1.79 -14.61 -1.37
N SER A 81 -2.45 -15.22 -2.36
CA SER A 81 -1.76 -15.60 -3.61
C SER A 81 -1.22 -14.39 -4.36
N LYS A 82 -2.00 -13.31 -4.46
CA LYS A 82 -1.56 -12.06 -5.08
C LYS A 82 -0.31 -11.51 -4.39
N THR A 83 -0.36 -11.34 -3.07
CA THR A 83 0.73 -10.78 -2.28
C THR A 83 2.00 -11.61 -2.39
N LEU A 84 1.91 -12.92 -2.16
CA LEU A 84 3.07 -13.81 -2.21
C LEU A 84 3.71 -13.88 -3.60
N ASN A 85 2.90 -13.94 -4.67
CA ASN A 85 3.47 -13.93 -6.02
C ASN A 85 4.06 -12.57 -6.39
N TYR A 86 3.43 -11.47 -5.97
CA TYR A 86 3.95 -10.13 -6.21
C TYR A 86 5.34 -9.94 -5.58
N GLU A 87 5.54 -10.37 -4.33
CA GLU A 87 6.79 -10.17 -3.60
C GLU A 87 7.88 -11.19 -3.93
N SER A 88 7.52 -12.48 -4.00
CA SER A 88 8.52 -13.55 -4.06
C SER A 88 8.65 -14.22 -5.44
N ASN A 89 7.68 -14.03 -6.32
CA ASN A 89 7.69 -14.63 -7.65
C ASN A 89 6.95 -13.76 -8.67
N PRO A 90 7.37 -12.49 -8.85
CA PRO A 90 6.67 -11.57 -9.74
C PRO A 90 6.67 -12.08 -11.19
N TYR A 91 5.65 -11.71 -11.94
CA TYR A 91 5.53 -12.09 -13.34
C TYR A 91 6.57 -11.35 -14.19
N MET A 92 7.59 -12.08 -14.68
CA MET A 92 8.78 -11.52 -15.35
C MET A 92 8.72 -11.55 -16.87
N ASN A 93 7.65 -12.08 -17.48
CA ASN A 93 7.60 -12.27 -18.93
C ASN A 93 7.36 -10.98 -19.72
N GLU A 94 6.94 -9.92 -19.03
CA GLU A 94 6.69 -8.59 -19.60
C GLU A 94 7.22 -7.50 -18.66
N ASN A 95 7.65 -6.37 -19.20
CA ASN A 95 8.07 -5.21 -18.39
C ASN A 95 6.85 -4.37 -17.99
N TRP A 96 6.00 -4.89 -17.11
CA TRP A 96 4.89 -4.15 -16.54
C TRP A 96 5.31 -3.28 -15.33
N PHE A 97 6.52 -3.49 -14.81
CA PHE A 97 7.05 -2.83 -13.61
C PHE A 97 7.29 -1.32 -13.81
N GLN A 98 7.49 -0.89 -15.05
CA GLN A 98 7.74 0.50 -15.42
C GLN A 98 6.59 1.06 -16.28
N ARG A 99 5.37 0.53 -16.08
CA ARG A 99 4.15 1.03 -16.69
C ARG A 99 3.21 1.58 -15.63
N ALA A 100 2.46 2.63 -15.97
CA ALA A 100 1.42 3.20 -15.13
C ALA A 100 0.18 3.61 -15.93
N CYS A 101 -0.98 3.61 -15.28
CA CYS A 101 -2.22 4.15 -15.83
C CYS A 101 -2.76 5.22 -14.89
N LEU A 102 -2.78 6.47 -15.34
CA LEU A 102 -3.21 7.64 -14.60
C LEU A 102 -4.50 8.19 -15.16
N VAL A 103 -5.54 8.24 -14.33
CA VAL A 103 -6.88 8.65 -14.74
C VAL A 103 -7.34 9.87 -13.94
N GLY A 104 -7.64 10.97 -14.63
CA GLY A 104 -8.13 12.20 -14.03
C GLY A 104 -9.44 12.65 -14.67
N ASP A 105 -10.56 12.51 -13.96
CA ASP A 105 -11.84 13.00 -14.43
C ASP A 105 -12.06 14.45 -13.97
N PRO A 106 -12.01 15.45 -14.90
CA PRO A 106 -12.21 16.85 -14.56
C PRO A 106 -13.69 17.20 -14.32
N ASN A 107 -14.62 16.30 -14.61
CA ASN A 107 -16.05 16.58 -14.41
C ASN A 107 -16.32 16.74 -12.90
N THR A 108 -17.00 17.82 -12.55
CA THR A 108 -17.38 18.21 -11.19
C THR A 108 -16.20 18.58 -10.28
N SER A 109 -15.10 17.82 -10.26
CA SER A 109 -13.88 18.13 -9.48
C SER A 109 -12.99 19.21 -10.09
N GLY A 110 -13.16 19.47 -11.37
CA GLY A 110 -12.37 20.42 -12.12
C GLY A 110 -10.97 19.93 -12.47
N ILE A 111 -10.19 20.80 -13.09
CA ILE A 111 -8.87 20.51 -13.67
C ILE A 111 -7.83 20.02 -12.64
N SER A 112 -8.04 20.22 -11.35
CA SER A 112 -7.09 19.79 -10.31
C SER A 112 -6.84 18.29 -10.29
N CYS A 113 -7.81 17.48 -10.70
CA CYS A 113 -7.66 16.03 -10.81
C CYS A 113 -6.70 15.64 -11.95
N VAL A 114 -6.72 16.40 -13.05
CA VAL A 114 -5.77 16.24 -14.16
C VAL A 114 -4.39 16.73 -13.75
N ILE A 115 -4.30 17.92 -13.14
CA ILE A 115 -3.02 18.48 -12.68
C ILE A 115 -2.31 17.56 -11.67
N SER A 116 -3.05 16.92 -10.77
CA SER A 116 -2.47 15.94 -9.83
C SER A 116 -1.84 14.76 -10.57
N ASN A 117 -2.53 14.22 -11.58
CA ASN A 117 -1.99 13.14 -12.40
C ASN A 117 -0.80 13.56 -13.26
N GLU A 118 -0.80 14.79 -13.80
CA GLU A 118 0.36 15.32 -14.53
C GLU A 118 1.60 15.45 -13.62
N ASN A 119 1.43 15.91 -12.37
CA ASN A 119 2.54 15.92 -11.41
C ASN A 119 3.03 14.50 -11.08
N ILE A 120 2.12 13.52 -10.96
CA ILE A 120 2.50 12.12 -10.74
C ILE A 120 3.24 11.58 -11.98
N ASN A 121 2.78 11.93 -13.18
CA ASN A 121 3.43 11.56 -14.43
C ASN A 121 4.88 12.09 -14.51
N GLU A 122 5.11 13.33 -14.10
CA GLU A 122 6.47 13.90 -13.99
C GLU A 122 7.34 13.12 -12.98
N MET A 123 6.78 12.69 -11.84
CA MET A 123 7.50 11.87 -10.86
C MET A 123 7.84 10.48 -11.41
N LEU A 124 6.93 9.87 -12.17
CA LEU A 124 7.15 8.58 -12.83
C LEU A 124 8.24 8.68 -13.90
N ASP A 125 8.25 9.74 -14.69
CA ASP A 125 9.32 10.01 -15.68
C ASP A 125 10.69 10.14 -15.00
N ILE A 126 10.77 10.90 -13.90
CA ILE A 126 11.99 11.02 -13.09
C ILE A 126 12.44 9.66 -12.54
N ALA A 127 11.51 8.80 -12.16
CA ALA A 127 11.78 7.45 -11.65
C ALA A 127 12.11 6.43 -12.77
N GLY A 128 12.05 6.83 -14.04
CA GLY A 128 12.43 6.00 -15.20
C GLY A 128 11.31 5.10 -15.71
N PHE A 129 10.04 5.46 -15.50
CA PHE A 129 8.93 4.76 -16.11
C PHE A 129 8.89 4.95 -17.62
N GLU A 130 8.70 3.86 -18.36
CA GLU A 130 8.80 3.86 -19.82
C GLU A 130 7.46 4.13 -20.50
N GLU A 131 6.35 3.69 -19.90
CA GLU A 131 5.01 3.77 -20.47
C GLU A 131 4.01 4.27 -19.42
N VAL A 132 3.54 5.51 -19.57
CA VAL A 132 2.47 6.08 -18.74
C VAL A 132 1.27 6.39 -19.60
N ASN A 133 0.18 5.64 -19.40
CA ASN A 133 -1.09 5.90 -20.05
C ASN A 133 -1.89 6.93 -19.24
N THR A 134 -2.21 8.07 -19.82
CA THR A 134 -3.02 9.13 -19.18
C THR A 134 -4.41 9.19 -19.81
N VAL A 135 -5.45 9.20 -18.97
CA VAL A 135 -6.85 9.21 -19.38
C VAL A 135 -7.57 10.39 -18.72
N TYR A 136 -7.94 11.41 -19.50
CA TYR A 136 -8.58 12.64 -19.01
C TYR A 136 -9.93 12.92 -19.67
N GLU A 137 -10.34 12.08 -20.62
CA GLU A 137 -11.61 12.19 -21.33
C GLU A 137 -12.03 10.85 -21.95
N GLY A 138 -13.26 10.77 -22.42
CA GLY A 138 -13.77 9.61 -23.14
C GLY A 138 -14.54 8.63 -22.25
N SER A 139 -14.45 7.34 -22.56
CA SER A 139 -15.15 6.28 -21.83
C SER A 139 -14.27 5.76 -20.68
N PHE A 140 -14.33 6.40 -19.53
CA PHE A 140 -13.51 6.06 -18.37
C PHE A 140 -13.54 4.57 -17.98
N PRO A 141 -14.69 3.89 -17.80
CA PRO A 141 -14.70 2.49 -17.39
C PRO A 141 -13.94 1.57 -18.34
N SER A 142 -14.15 1.71 -19.65
CA SER A 142 -13.48 0.85 -20.63
C SER A 142 -11.99 1.14 -20.74
N GLN A 143 -11.58 2.41 -20.66
CA GLN A 143 -10.18 2.81 -20.70
C GLN A 143 -9.41 2.36 -19.46
N MET A 144 -10.03 2.44 -18.27
CA MET A 144 -9.45 1.91 -17.02
C MET A 144 -9.33 0.39 -17.05
N THR A 145 -10.39 -0.31 -17.52
CA THR A 145 -10.33 -1.78 -17.67
C THR A 145 -9.21 -2.19 -18.63
N SER A 146 -9.05 -1.49 -19.75
CA SER A 146 -7.96 -1.73 -20.71
C SER A 146 -6.60 -1.45 -20.07
N GLY A 147 -6.41 -0.25 -19.49
CA GLY A 147 -5.14 0.15 -18.90
C GLY A 147 -4.66 -0.77 -17.77
N ILE A 148 -5.57 -1.26 -16.92
CA ILE A 148 -5.24 -2.25 -15.90
C ILE A 148 -4.90 -3.59 -16.57
N SER A 149 -5.65 -4.01 -17.61
CA SER A 149 -5.47 -5.30 -18.29
C SER A 149 -4.16 -5.40 -19.06
N GLU A 150 -3.60 -4.29 -19.53
CA GLU A 150 -2.29 -4.21 -20.16
C GLU A 150 -1.13 -4.52 -19.20
N GLY A 151 -1.40 -4.53 -17.91
CA GLY A 151 -0.40 -4.75 -16.86
C GLY A 151 0.39 -3.49 -16.55
N VAL A 152 0.18 -2.96 -15.35
CA VAL A 152 0.84 -1.75 -14.84
C VAL A 152 1.25 -1.96 -13.39
N SER A 153 2.31 -1.30 -12.94
CA SER A 153 2.71 -1.32 -11.52
C SER A 153 1.92 -0.31 -10.68
N PHE A 154 1.49 0.78 -11.30
CA PHE A 154 0.65 1.78 -10.64
C PHE A 154 -0.60 2.08 -11.46
N PHE A 155 -1.73 2.10 -10.76
CA PHE A 155 -3.00 2.61 -11.27
C PHE A 155 -3.50 3.73 -10.37
N ASN A 156 -3.70 4.93 -10.91
CA ASN A 156 -4.24 6.07 -10.16
C ASN A 156 -5.53 6.59 -10.77
N TYR A 157 -6.50 6.89 -9.90
CA TYR A 157 -7.72 7.60 -10.29
C TYR A 157 -7.97 8.81 -9.39
N ARG A 158 -8.20 9.96 -10.02
CA ARG A 158 -8.67 11.18 -9.36
C ARG A 158 -9.94 11.70 -10.01
N GLY A 159 -10.94 12.02 -9.22
CA GLY A 159 -12.24 12.52 -9.69
C GLY A 159 -13.07 13.10 -8.53
N TYR A 160 -14.37 13.13 -8.68
CA TYR A 160 -15.30 13.73 -7.71
C TYR A 160 -15.91 12.69 -6.76
N TYR A 161 -16.61 11.68 -7.30
CA TYR A 161 -17.33 10.66 -6.55
C TYR A 161 -17.21 9.31 -7.23
N GLY A 162 -16.93 8.27 -6.45
CA GLY A 162 -16.64 6.95 -7.00
C GLY A 162 -15.51 7.03 -8.03
N VAL A 163 -15.59 6.23 -9.07
CA VAL A 163 -14.55 6.15 -10.11
C VAL A 163 -15.20 6.25 -11.50
N SER A 164 -15.90 7.34 -11.76
CA SER A 164 -16.52 7.69 -13.07
C SER A 164 -17.24 6.52 -13.76
N GLY A 165 -18.07 5.81 -12.99
CA GLY A 165 -18.86 4.68 -13.47
C GLY A 165 -18.13 3.33 -13.48
N PHE A 166 -16.84 3.30 -13.19
CA PHE A 166 -16.09 2.06 -12.99
C PHE A 166 -16.41 1.47 -11.61
N GLY A 167 -16.71 0.18 -11.57
CA GLY A 167 -17.07 -0.55 -10.34
C GLY A 167 -16.53 -1.97 -10.31
N GLY A 168 -16.96 -2.77 -9.34
CA GLY A 168 -16.47 -4.13 -9.14
C GLY A 168 -16.66 -5.05 -10.33
N SER A 169 -17.72 -4.85 -11.13
CA SER A 169 -17.90 -5.59 -12.39
C SER A 169 -16.76 -5.29 -13.39
N ASP A 170 -16.30 -4.04 -13.44
CA ASP A 170 -15.21 -3.64 -14.35
C ASP A 170 -13.86 -4.17 -13.83
N VAL A 171 -13.65 -4.13 -12.50
CA VAL A 171 -12.48 -4.77 -11.86
C VAL A 171 -12.45 -6.26 -12.20
N ASN A 172 -13.58 -6.96 -12.13
CA ASN A 172 -13.68 -8.38 -12.49
C ASN A 172 -13.56 -8.65 -13.99
N ASN A 173 -13.71 -7.64 -14.84
CA ASN A 173 -13.48 -7.73 -16.28
C ASN A 173 -12.00 -7.47 -16.68
N THR A 174 -11.14 -7.06 -15.76
CA THR A 174 -9.69 -6.94 -16.04
C THR A 174 -9.07 -8.30 -16.32
N SER A 175 -7.98 -8.33 -17.06
CA SER A 175 -7.29 -9.55 -17.46
C SER A 175 -5.77 -9.49 -17.23
N ASN A 176 -5.35 -8.71 -16.24
CA ASN A 176 -3.95 -8.46 -15.92
C ASN A 176 -3.19 -9.63 -15.27
N GLY A 177 -3.88 -10.68 -14.82
CA GLY A 177 -3.21 -11.82 -14.17
C GLY A 177 -2.37 -11.38 -12.98
N PHE A 178 -1.12 -11.82 -12.93
CA PHE A 178 -0.16 -11.45 -11.88
C PHE A 178 0.58 -10.12 -12.12
N MET A 179 0.26 -9.38 -13.16
CA MET A 179 0.70 -7.99 -13.35
C MET A 179 -0.23 -7.06 -12.53
N LEU A 180 -0.05 -7.07 -11.22
CA LEU A 180 -0.99 -6.50 -10.26
C LEU A 180 -0.55 -5.09 -9.82
N PRO A 181 -1.27 -4.02 -10.17
CA PRO A 181 -0.92 -2.68 -9.74
C PRO A 181 -1.06 -2.48 -8.22
N VAL A 182 -0.31 -1.51 -7.72
CA VAL A 182 -0.69 -0.72 -6.55
C VAL A 182 -1.72 0.30 -7.04
N ALA A 183 -2.95 0.20 -6.54
CA ALA A 183 -4.05 1.05 -6.99
C ALA A 183 -4.34 2.16 -5.97
N THR A 184 -4.48 3.39 -6.45
CA THR A 184 -4.93 4.53 -5.67
C THR A 184 -6.21 5.09 -6.30
N VAL A 185 -7.31 5.01 -5.55
CA VAL A 185 -8.64 5.49 -5.96
C VAL A 185 -9.18 6.46 -4.90
N ILE A 186 -8.35 7.45 -4.55
CA ILE A 186 -8.59 8.38 -3.43
C ILE A 186 -9.67 9.40 -3.82
N THR A 187 -10.92 8.95 -3.75
CA THR A 187 -12.13 9.72 -4.10
C THR A 187 -13.27 9.38 -3.16
N CYS A 188 -14.27 10.23 -3.03
CA CYS A 188 -15.44 10.01 -2.17
C CYS A 188 -16.03 8.60 -2.34
N GLY A 189 -16.17 7.87 -1.24
CA GLY A 189 -16.92 6.62 -1.14
C GLY A 189 -16.24 5.38 -1.73
N THR A 190 -15.01 5.47 -2.22
CA THR A 190 -14.32 4.33 -2.83
C THR A 190 -13.85 3.28 -1.82
N GLY A 191 -13.58 3.71 -0.58
CA GLY A 191 -13.05 2.89 0.49
C GLY A 191 -13.95 2.77 1.72
N SER A 192 -15.27 2.91 1.60
CA SER A 192 -16.23 2.71 2.70
C SER A 192 -16.49 1.21 2.87
N TYR A 193 -15.75 0.57 3.77
CA TYR A 193 -15.67 -0.88 3.92
C TYR A 193 -16.39 -1.44 5.15
N ALA A 194 -16.85 -0.61 6.10
CA ALA A 194 -17.52 -1.11 7.29
C ALA A 194 -18.98 -1.54 7.04
N SER A 195 -19.58 -1.13 5.92
CA SER A 195 -20.92 -1.55 5.57
C SER A 195 -21.03 -1.86 4.07
N GLY A 196 -21.09 -3.14 3.73
CA GLY A 196 -21.08 -3.58 2.35
C GLY A 196 -19.66 -3.77 1.80
N GLU A 197 -19.54 -4.00 0.52
CA GLU A 197 -18.26 -4.18 -0.17
C GLU A 197 -17.83 -2.86 -0.82
N SER A 198 -16.67 -2.38 -0.48
CA SER A 198 -16.07 -1.18 -1.07
C SER A 198 -15.35 -1.50 -2.37
N LEU A 199 -15.17 -0.50 -3.23
CA LEU A 199 -14.40 -0.68 -4.46
C LEU A 199 -12.93 -1.10 -4.17
N THR A 200 -12.34 -0.59 -3.08
CA THR A 200 -10.98 -0.99 -2.67
C THR A 200 -10.89 -2.47 -2.31
N GLU A 201 -11.93 -3.03 -1.70
CA GLU A 201 -12.01 -4.47 -1.42
C GLU A 201 -12.22 -5.29 -2.70
N GLU A 202 -13.07 -4.81 -3.62
CA GLU A 202 -13.28 -5.46 -4.92
C GLU A 202 -11.96 -5.56 -5.70
N PHE A 203 -11.12 -4.53 -5.67
CA PHE A 203 -9.80 -4.57 -6.30
C PHE A 203 -8.88 -5.67 -5.75
N ILE A 204 -8.80 -5.84 -4.45
CA ILE A 204 -7.94 -6.87 -3.85
C ILE A 204 -8.54 -8.28 -3.90
N ARG A 205 -9.87 -8.40 -3.92
CA ARG A 205 -10.60 -9.69 -3.93
C ARG A 205 -10.78 -10.28 -5.33
N ALA A 206 -10.69 -9.46 -6.40
CA ALA A 206 -11.00 -9.86 -7.76
C ALA A 206 -10.17 -11.02 -8.28
N GLY A 207 -10.81 -11.91 -9.05
CA GLY A 207 -10.21 -13.08 -9.66
C GLY A 207 -10.16 -14.30 -8.75
N THR A 208 -9.15 -15.13 -8.95
CA THR A 208 -8.88 -16.35 -8.16
C THR A 208 -7.39 -16.45 -7.84
N SER A 209 -6.99 -17.36 -6.94
CA SER A 209 -5.58 -17.58 -6.61
C SER A 209 -4.70 -17.98 -7.79
N SER A 210 -5.25 -18.56 -8.84
CA SER A 210 -4.53 -18.96 -10.08
C SER A 210 -4.76 -18.03 -11.27
N ASN A 211 -5.76 -17.18 -11.22
CA ASN A 211 -6.07 -16.18 -12.23
C ASN A 211 -6.54 -14.90 -11.54
N PRO A 212 -5.62 -14.18 -10.87
CA PRO A 212 -5.94 -12.97 -10.16
C PRO A 212 -6.29 -11.82 -11.12
N LYS A 213 -6.98 -10.81 -10.60
CA LYS A 213 -7.42 -9.62 -11.31
C LYS A 213 -7.34 -8.41 -10.38
N GLY A 214 -7.53 -7.20 -10.91
CA GLY A 214 -7.53 -5.99 -10.11
C GLY A 214 -6.13 -5.61 -9.60
N SER A 215 -5.95 -5.49 -8.29
CA SER A 215 -4.70 -4.99 -7.70
C SER A 215 -4.14 -5.89 -6.59
N VAL A 216 -2.89 -5.68 -6.20
CA VAL A 216 -2.27 -6.32 -5.02
C VAL A 216 -2.64 -5.58 -3.74
N VAL A 217 -2.65 -4.27 -3.76
CA VAL A 217 -3.18 -3.39 -2.71
C VAL A 217 -4.01 -2.28 -3.35
N CYS A 218 -4.97 -1.73 -2.60
CA CYS A 218 -5.77 -0.61 -3.06
C CYS A 218 -5.98 0.42 -1.94
N ILE A 219 -5.79 1.70 -2.25
CA ILE A 219 -5.97 2.82 -1.32
C ILE A 219 -7.18 3.63 -1.78
N GLY A 220 -8.12 3.89 -0.87
CA GLY A 220 -9.31 4.67 -1.15
C GLY A 220 -9.82 5.44 0.05
N THR A 221 -10.86 6.23 -0.16
CA THR A 221 -11.41 7.15 0.85
C THR A 221 -12.76 6.67 1.37
N ALA A 222 -12.88 6.48 2.67
CA ALA A 222 -14.01 5.88 3.35
C ALA A 222 -15.05 6.92 3.82
N THR A 223 -15.47 7.83 2.94
CA THR A 223 -16.57 8.78 3.22
C THR A 223 -17.08 9.44 1.96
N LEU A 224 -18.28 10.02 2.02
CA LEU A 224 -18.83 10.87 0.98
C LEU A 224 -18.50 12.36 1.15
N GLY A 225 -18.01 12.74 2.33
CA GLY A 225 -17.76 14.13 2.72
C GLY A 225 -16.32 14.60 2.52
N THR A 226 -15.70 14.28 1.39
CA THR A 226 -14.29 14.65 1.15
C THR A 226 -14.15 15.98 0.42
N HIS A 227 -12.91 16.51 0.45
CA HIS A 227 -12.49 17.65 -0.36
C HIS A 227 -11.38 17.23 -1.31
N THR A 228 -11.55 17.54 -2.58
CA THR A 228 -10.60 17.20 -3.64
C THR A 228 -9.18 17.67 -3.31
N MET A 229 -9.01 18.88 -2.74
CA MET A 229 -7.71 19.43 -2.40
C MET A 229 -6.92 18.60 -1.39
N PHE A 230 -7.58 18.07 -0.36
CA PHE A 230 -6.91 17.22 0.64
C PHE A 230 -6.59 15.84 0.08
N ASN A 231 -7.52 15.27 -0.67
CA ASN A 231 -7.29 14.00 -1.35
C ASN A 231 -6.15 14.10 -2.37
N ASN A 232 -6.04 15.22 -3.11
CA ASN A 232 -4.92 15.46 -4.02
C ASN A 232 -3.58 15.47 -3.29
N ILE A 233 -3.53 16.04 -2.07
CA ILE A 233 -2.30 16.07 -1.26
C ILE A 233 -1.88 14.66 -0.83
N VAL A 234 -2.83 13.85 -0.35
CA VAL A 234 -2.55 12.47 0.07
C VAL A 234 -2.07 11.64 -1.12
N ASP A 235 -2.76 11.77 -2.24
CA ASP A 235 -2.47 11.06 -3.48
C ASP A 235 -1.08 11.41 -4.04
N MET A 236 -0.82 12.68 -4.33
CA MET A 236 0.49 13.12 -4.79
C MET A 236 1.60 12.85 -3.77
N GLY A 237 1.28 12.94 -2.46
CA GLY A 237 2.22 12.62 -1.39
C GLY A 237 2.59 11.14 -1.34
N PHE A 238 1.64 10.24 -1.64
CA PHE A 238 1.91 8.81 -1.77
C PHE A 238 2.94 8.56 -2.88
N TYR A 239 2.73 9.11 -4.07
CA TYR A 239 3.66 8.96 -5.20
C TYR A 239 5.00 9.65 -4.96
N TYR A 240 5.00 10.82 -4.36
CA TYR A 240 6.24 11.51 -3.99
C TYR A 240 7.05 10.68 -2.99
N GLY A 241 6.40 10.15 -1.96
CA GLY A 241 7.03 9.24 -1.00
C GLY A 241 7.66 8.02 -1.68
N THR A 242 6.93 7.38 -2.58
CA THR A 242 7.38 6.19 -3.29
C THR A 242 8.52 6.48 -4.27
N LEU A 243 8.34 7.47 -5.15
CA LEU A 243 9.17 7.65 -6.34
C LEU A 243 10.36 8.60 -6.10
N ILE A 244 10.23 9.54 -5.17
CA ILE A 244 11.25 10.57 -4.91
C ILE A 244 11.99 10.31 -3.59
N GLU A 245 11.25 9.97 -2.53
CA GLU A 245 11.84 9.68 -1.21
C GLU A 245 12.25 8.21 -1.06
N ASN A 246 11.96 7.36 -2.07
CA ASN A 246 12.27 5.94 -2.10
C ASN A 246 11.67 5.15 -0.92
N ILE A 247 10.44 5.46 -0.54
CA ILE A 247 9.70 4.69 0.44
C ILE A 247 9.12 3.46 -0.25
N GLU A 248 9.69 2.31 0.00
CA GLU A 248 9.39 1.07 -0.72
C GLU A 248 8.04 0.46 -0.33
N SER A 249 7.62 0.62 0.94
CA SER A 249 6.39 -0.03 1.43
C SER A 249 5.13 0.79 1.16
N ALA A 250 4.05 0.12 0.77
CA ALA A 250 2.75 0.74 0.49
C ALA A 250 2.18 1.49 1.72
N GLY A 251 2.29 0.92 2.92
CA GLY A 251 1.86 1.57 4.16
C GLY A 251 2.71 2.79 4.52
N GLY A 252 4.02 2.71 4.31
CA GLY A 252 4.93 3.83 4.53
C GLY A 252 4.66 4.99 3.58
N ALA A 253 4.47 4.71 2.30
CA ALA A 253 4.14 5.71 1.29
C ALA A 253 2.78 6.37 1.55
N LEU A 254 1.75 5.59 1.93
CA LEU A 254 0.47 6.17 2.34
C LEU A 254 0.62 7.07 3.56
N MET A 255 1.42 6.65 4.55
CA MET A 255 1.68 7.48 5.73
C MET A 255 2.39 8.79 5.35
N TYR A 256 3.37 8.73 4.45
CA TYR A 256 4.00 9.93 3.94
C TYR A 256 2.98 10.89 3.30
N GLY A 257 2.09 10.37 2.46
CA GLY A 257 0.99 11.14 1.88
C GLY A 257 0.09 11.80 2.93
N LYS A 258 -0.26 11.07 4.00
CA LYS A 258 -1.03 11.61 5.14
C LYS A 258 -0.26 12.70 5.89
N MET A 259 1.04 12.54 6.11
CA MET A 259 1.87 13.55 6.77
C MET A 259 2.02 14.82 5.93
N MET A 260 1.92 14.73 4.62
CA MET A 260 1.90 15.91 3.75
C MET A 260 0.69 16.82 4.01
N LEU A 261 -0.42 16.30 4.53
CA LEU A 261 -1.54 17.15 5.00
C LEU A 261 -1.09 18.07 6.15
N TYR A 262 -0.42 17.52 7.16
CA TYR A 262 0.06 18.29 8.30
C TYR A 262 1.18 19.28 7.91
N LYS A 263 2.02 18.90 6.96
CA LYS A 263 3.04 19.78 6.40
C LYS A 263 2.43 21.00 5.68
N ASN A 264 1.35 20.78 4.91
CA ASN A 264 0.68 21.84 4.17
C ASN A 264 -0.30 22.65 5.05
N TYR A 265 -0.88 22.02 6.07
CA TYR A 265 -1.83 22.63 6.98
C TYR A 265 -1.42 22.42 8.44
N PRO A 266 -0.31 23.03 8.90
CA PRO A 266 0.27 22.77 10.23
C PRO A 266 -0.64 23.20 11.40
N SER A 267 -1.58 24.11 11.16
CA SER A 267 -2.59 24.50 12.17
C SER A 267 -3.74 23.52 12.28
N ASN A 268 -3.80 22.51 11.42
CA ASN A 268 -4.87 21.51 11.34
C ASN A 268 -6.29 22.13 11.52
N PRO A 269 -6.68 23.12 10.68
CA PRO A 269 -7.93 23.87 10.86
C PRO A 269 -9.13 22.91 10.85
N ASN A 270 -10.03 23.08 11.80
CA ASN A 270 -11.22 22.24 11.96
C ASN A 270 -10.93 20.73 12.02
N ASN A 271 -9.75 20.33 12.43
CA ASN A 271 -9.29 18.93 12.49
C ASN A 271 -9.25 18.19 11.14
N TRP A 272 -9.14 18.92 10.05
CA TRP A 272 -9.21 18.31 8.71
C TRP A 272 -8.04 17.38 8.39
N CYS A 273 -6.82 17.72 8.81
CA CYS A 273 -5.67 16.84 8.55
C CYS A 273 -5.85 15.47 9.20
N HIS A 274 -6.33 15.42 10.44
CA HIS A 274 -6.64 14.17 11.10
C HIS A 274 -7.73 13.39 10.35
N ILE A 275 -8.86 14.03 10.09
CA ILE A 275 -10.01 13.38 9.45
C ILE A 275 -9.65 12.80 8.08
N PHE A 276 -8.96 13.57 7.21
CA PHE A 276 -8.54 13.08 5.90
C PHE A 276 -7.41 12.04 5.98
N SER A 277 -6.60 12.08 7.05
CA SER A 277 -5.66 11.00 7.34
C SER A 277 -6.39 9.71 7.73
N ALA A 278 -7.39 9.82 8.62
CA ALA A 278 -8.16 8.68 9.08
C ALA A 278 -8.96 8.00 7.94
N TRP A 279 -9.60 8.78 7.06
CA TRP A 279 -10.47 8.23 6.02
C TRP A 279 -9.73 7.61 4.82
N ASN A 280 -8.45 7.85 4.64
CA ASN A 280 -7.67 7.20 3.60
C ASN A 280 -7.07 5.90 4.13
N ASN A 281 -7.64 4.77 3.70
CA ASN A 281 -7.30 3.44 4.19
C ASN A 281 -6.65 2.60 3.08
N LEU A 282 -5.76 1.69 3.49
CA LEU A 282 -5.10 0.72 2.63
C LEU A 282 -5.72 -0.66 2.80
N MET A 283 -6.30 -1.18 1.72
CA MET A 283 -6.69 -2.57 1.59
C MET A 283 -5.54 -3.38 1.02
N GLY A 284 -5.05 -4.35 1.79
CA GLY A 284 -3.91 -5.21 1.50
C GLY A 284 -2.83 -5.17 2.57
N GLU A 285 -1.65 -5.66 2.25
CA GLU A 285 -0.50 -5.75 3.16
C GLU A 285 0.25 -4.41 3.23
N ALA A 286 0.37 -3.84 4.44
CA ALA A 286 1.04 -2.54 4.63
C ALA A 286 2.56 -2.60 4.38
N SER A 287 3.19 -3.74 4.62
CA SER A 287 4.62 -3.95 4.41
C SER A 287 4.97 -4.30 2.97
N LEU A 288 3.98 -4.48 2.09
CA LEU A 288 4.20 -4.79 0.68
C LEU A 288 5.20 -3.82 0.06
N GLN A 289 6.31 -4.34 -0.43
CA GLN A 289 7.32 -3.56 -1.16
C GLN A 289 6.90 -3.39 -2.61
N MET A 290 6.75 -2.14 -3.03
CA MET A 290 6.24 -1.79 -4.35
C MET A 290 7.37 -1.85 -5.39
N TRP A 291 7.08 -2.49 -6.52
CA TRP A 291 8.00 -2.50 -7.65
C TRP A 291 7.97 -1.15 -8.38
N THR A 292 9.13 -0.51 -8.48
CA THR A 292 9.34 0.75 -9.24
C THR A 292 10.29 0.58 -10.42
N SER A 293 10.85 -0.61 -10.56
CA SER A 293 11.74 -0.98 -11.68
C SER A 293 11.66 -2.48 -11.95
N TYR A 294 12.20 -2.90 -13.09
CA TYR A 294 12.31 -4.33 -13.41
C TYR A 294 13.22 -5.04 -12.41
N PRO A 295 12.76 -6.12 -11.76
CA PRO A 295 13.55 -6.84 -10.77
C PRO A 295 14.80 -7.49 -11.40
N GLU A 296 15.95 -7.28 -10.79
CA GLU A 296 17.18 -7.97 -11.14
C GLU A 296 17.38 -9.21 -10.27
N MET A 297 17.78 -10.32 -10.89
CA MET A 297 18.11 -11.53 -10.14
C MET A 297 19.39 -11.33 -9.34
N THR A 298 19.35 -11.63 -8.06
CA THR A 298 20.51 -11.58 -7.18
C THR A 298 21.04 -12.96 -6.83
N SER A 299 22.33 -13.07 -6.65
CA SER A 299 23.00 -14.24 -6.07
C SER A 299 23.56 -13.90 -4.69
N VAL A 300 23.46 -14.85 -3.76
CA VAL A 300 23.95 -14.66 -2.40
C VAL A 300 25.04 -15.69 -2.11
N LEU A 301 26.25 -15.21 -1.86
CA LEU A 301 27.37 -16.04 -1.41
C LEU A 301 27.53 -15.90 0.11
N HIS A 302 27.45 -17.01 0.82
CA HIS A 302 27.62 -17.08 2.25
C HIS A 302 28.38 -18.34 2.67
N PRO A 303 29.04 -18.39 3.84
CA PRO A 303 29.64 -19.58 4.36
C PRO A 303 28.61 -20.69 4.61
N PHE A 304 28.94 -21.94 4.24
CA PHE A 304 28.09 -23.10 4.52
C PHE A 304 27.94 -23.36 6.04
N ALA A 305 28.99 -23.04 6.81
CA ALA A 305 28.99 -23.20 8.25
C ALA A 305 29.77 -22.06 8.93
N VAL A 306 29.32 -21.68 10.12
CA VAL A 306 29.96 -20.67 10.96
C VAL A 306 30.41 -21.31 12.23
N SER A 307 31.68 -21.08 12.63
CA SER A 307 32.25 -21.64 13.87
C SER A 307 31.56 -21.06 15.11
N VAL A 308 31.37 -21.89 16.12
CA VAL A 308 30.85 -21.43 17.42
C VAL A 308 31.79 -20.36 17.99
N GLY A 309 31.23 -19.21 18.36
CA GLY A 309 31.99 -18.08 18.88
C GLY A 309 32.43 -17.06 17.82
N SER A 310 32.07 -17.25 16.55
CA SER A 310 32.27 -16.23 15.53
C SER A 310 31.40 -15.01 15.84
N ASN A 311 31.98 -13.82 15.69
CA ASN A 311 31.32 -12.55 15.93
C ASN A 311 30.82 -11.88 14.62
N TYR A 312 31.13 -12.45 13.47
CA TYR A 312 30.78 -11.94 12.16
C TYR A 312 30.58 -13.09 11.16
N ILE A 313 29.87 -12.79 10.10
CA ILE A 313 29.69 -13.63 8.92
C ILE A 313 29.81 -12.74 7.67
N ASP A 314 30.61 -13.16 6.72
CA ASP A 314 30.73 -12.48 5.44
C ASP A 314 29.63 -12.99 4.49
N ILE A 315 28.84 -12.06 3.96
CA ILE A 315 27.79 -12.34 2.99
C ILE A 315 27.98 -11.36 1.83
N VAL A 316 28.04 -11.90 0.62
CA VAL A 316 28.14 -11.10 -0.59
C VAL A 316 26.85 -11.26 -1.36
N VAL A 317 26.23 -10.15 -1.75
CA VAL A 317 25.04 -10.10 -2.61
C VAL A 317 25.45 -9.48 -3.92
N ASP A 318 25.39 -10.25 -4.99
CA ASP A 318 25.74 -9.81 -6.34
C ASP A 318 24.52 -9.88 -7.25
N LYS A 319 24.49 -9.02 -8.25
CA LYS A 319 23.61 -9.05 -9.40
C LYS A 319 24.44 -9.02 -10.68
N GLU A 320 23.83 -9.17 -11.86
CA GLU A 320 24.56 -9.21 -13.13
C GLU A 320 25.43 -7.96 -13.35
N SER A 321 24.99 -6.81 -12.88
CA SER A 321 25.73 -5.53 -12.99
C SER A 321 26.81 -5.32 -11.92
N GLY A 322 26.97 -6.24 -10.95
CA GLY A 322 27.97 -6.18 -9.86
C GLY A 322 27.38 -6.32 -8.46
N ALA A 323 28.15 -5.94 -7.46
CA ALA A 323 27.74 -6.04 -6.06
C ALA A 323 26.53 -5.13 -5.74
N VAL A 324 25.63 -5.62 -4.91
CA VAL A 324 24.47 -4.85 -4.41
C VAL A 324 24.90 -4.12 -3.16
N GLU A 325 25.01 -2.81 -3.25
CA GLU A 325 25.26 -1.96 -2.07
C GLU A 325 24.02 -1.91 -1.16
N ASP A 326 24.23 -1.83 0.14
CA ASP A 326 23.19 -1.75 1.18
C ASP A 326 22.12 -2.86 1.12
N ALA A 327 22.46 -4.06 0.63
CA ALA A 327 21.55 -5.19 0.58
C ALA A 327 21.02 -5.57 1.97
N TRP A 328 19.72 -5.76 2.09
CA TRP A 328 19.11 -6.31 3.30
C TRP A 328 19.31 -7.81 3.35
N VAL A 329 20.01 -8.29 4.38
CA VAL A 329 20.25 -9.71 4.57
C VAL A 329 19.61 -10.19 5.87
N THR A 330 18.71 -11.18 5.76
CA THR A 330 18.08 -11.82 6.91
C THR A 330 18.68 -13.21 7.13
N ILE A 331 19.19 -13.47 8.32
CA ILE A 331 19.65 -14.79 8.72
C ILE A 331 18.54 -15.47 9.51
N TYR A 332 17.98 -16.54 8.96
CA TYR A 332 16.95 -17.34 9.61
C TYR A 332 17.57 -18.61 10.23
N THR A 333 17.35 -18.81 11.54
CA THR A 333 17.79 -20.02 12.23
C THR A 333 16.63 -20.99 12.42
N VAL A 334 16.76 -22.22 11.96
CA VAL A 334 15.73 -23.29 12.06
C VAL A 334 15.81 -24.03 13.42
N SER A 335 16.22 -23.38 14.49
CA SER A 335 16.25 -23.97 15.84
C SER A 335 15.05 -23.50 16.65
N TYR A 336 14.35 -24.42 17.30
CA TYR A 336 13.18 -24.18 18.15
C TYR A 336 13.44 -23.35 19.43
N THR A 337 14.58 -22.73 19.55
CA THR A 337 14.88 -21.79 20.62
C THR A 337 14.76 -20.37 20.08
N HIS A 338 13.90 -19.57 20.71
CA HIS A 338 13.68 -18.15 20.43
C HIS A 338 14.99 -17.33 20.54
N LEU A 339 15.76 -17.31 19.48
CA LEU A 339 16.85 -16.36 19.28
C LEU A 339 16.42 -15.38 18.20
N THR A 340 15.79 -14.29 18.62
CA THR A 340 15.68 -13.10 17.79
C THR A 340 17.06 -12.47 17.68
N LEU A 341 17.74 -12.67 16.57
CA LEU A 341 18.91 -11.88 16.24
C LEU A 341 18.45 -10.51 15.75
N PRO A 342 18.99 -9.41 16.29
CA PRO A 342 18.71 -8.10 15.74
C PRO A 342 19.24 -8.05 14.31
N THR A 343 18.40 -7.70 13.36
CA THR A 343 18.81 -7.34 11.99
C THR A 343 19.77 -6.16 12.09
N LYS A 344 21.05 -6.38 11.80
CA LYS A 344 22.02 -5.31 11.66
C LYS A 344 22.17 -5.03 10.17
N ARG A 345 21.97 -3.75 9.80
CA ARG A 345 22.42 -3.25 8.50
C ARG A 345 23.92 -3.47 8.43
N ILE A 346 24.40 -4.22 7.45
CA ILE A 346 25.82 -4.39 7.17
C ILE A 346 26.11 -3.49 5.97
N VAL A 347 26.94 -2.50 6.21
CA VAL A 347 27.48 -1.60 5.19
C VAL A 347 28.68 -2.25 4.53
#